data_9974ab1a6e2e7ac5efa13cd24e654fdb
#
_entry.id   9974ab1a6e2e7ac5efa13cd24e654fdb
#
_cell.length_a   1.000
_cell.length_b   1.000
_cell.length_c   1.000
_cell.angle_alpha   90.00
_cell.angle_beta   90.00
_cell.angle_gamma   90.00
#
_symmetry.space_group_name_H-M   'P 1'
#
loop_
_entity.id
_entity.type
_entity.pdbx_description
1 polymer ?
#
loop_
_entity_poly.entity_id
_entity_poly.type
_entity_poly.pdbx_seq_one_letter_code
_entity_poly.pdbx_strand_id
1 'polypeptide(L)'
;KGQVEISINSFSDNPQSLGVMPEGSFFGEMSLLESKPRSATIIACSDEVTVLEVSETDFSKLLLEAASITYRLLLTLNNRLNNMLDRIEPDDKRFVFKYKKNPIYTTIQKMDVRTFDSIAKKDPDYVWELLKYLSSSLEKLNREYISQKSI
;
A
#
# COMPACT_ATOMS: atom_id res chain seq x y z
N LYS A 1 -1.33 3.27 17.56
CA LYS A 1 -1.83 4.51 18.11
C LYS A 1 -1.06 5.68 17.50
N GLY A 2 -1.72 6.80 17.26
CA GLY A 2 -1.11 8.01 16.70
C GLY A 2 -1.08 8.03 15.18
N GLN A 3 -0.38 9.02 14.62
CA GLN A 3 -0.27 9.25 13.18
C GLN A 3 1.19 9.27 12.75
N VAL A 4 1.44 8.76 11.54
CA VAL A 4 2.76 8.78 10.93
C VAL A 4 2.68 9.36 9.52
N GLU A 5 3.73 10.07 9.12
CA GLU A 5 3.92 10.56 7.77
C GLU A 5 4.83 9.60 6.98
N ILE A 6 4.47 9.36 5.72
CA ILE A 6 5.33 8.65 4.78
C ILE A 6 6.10 9.68 3.99
N SER A 7 7.42 9.68 4.10
CA SER A 7 8.30 10.61 3.42
C SER A 7 9.36 9.86 2.60
N ILE A 8 9.65 10.38 1.44
CA ILE A 8 10.76 9.94 0.59
C ILE A 8 11.80 11.04 0.49
N ASN A 9 13.06 10.66 0.24
CA ASN A 9 14.17 11.59 0.24
C ASN A 9 14.28 12.43 1.53
N SER A 10 13.85 11.87 2.66
CA SER A 10 13.71 12.58 3.94
C SER A 10 15.00 13.21 4.46
N PHE A 11 16.14 12.72 3.99
CA PHE A 11 17.48 13.21 4.37
C PHE A 11 18.15 14.02 3.25
N SER A 12 17.43 14.38 2.21
CA SER A 12 17.89 15.26 1.13
C SER A 12 17.40 16.69 1.32
N ASP A 13 17.91 17.61 0.49
CA ASP A 13 17.48 19.03 0.48
C ASP A 13 16.03 19.21 0.00
N ASN A 14 15.40 18.15 -0.54
CA ASN A 14 14.03 18.19 -1.04
C ASN A 14 13.23 16.96 -0.58
N PRO A 15 12.88 16.88 0.72
CA PRO A 15 12.03 15.80 1.23
C PRO A 15 10.60 15.92 0.66
N GLN A 16 10.01 14.80 0.33
CA GLN A 16 8.66 14.77 -0.24
C GLN A 16 7.73 13.88 0.60
N SER A 17 6.63 14.46 1.04
CA SER A 17 5.56 13.73 1.72
C SER A 17 4.68 12.99 0.73
N LEU A 18 4.51 11.68 0.93
CA LEU A 18 3.52 10.88 0.22
C LEU A 18 2.16 10.92 0.91
N GLY A 19 2.11 11.34 2.17
CA GLY A 19 0.91 11.53 2.95
C GLY A 19 1.01 11.07 4.38
N VAL A 20 -0.02 11.37 5.15
CA VAL A 20 -0.17 10.97 6.56
C VAL A 20 -1.05 9.74 6.66
N MET A 21 -0.64 8.81 7.50
CA MET A 21 -1.36 7.57 7.78
C MET A 21 -1.94 7.63 9.19
N PRO A 22 -3.26 7.39 9.33
CA PRO A 22 -3.91 7.35 10.62
C PRO A 22 -3.61 6.06 11.39
N GLU A 23 -4.05 6.04 12.64
CA GLU A 23 -4.06 4.85 13.49
C GLU A 23 -4.67 3.62 12.79
N GLY A 24 -4.09 2.46 13.05
CA GLY A 24 -4.52 1.19 12.44
C GLY A 24 -4.06 0.96 11.01
N SER A 25 -3.24 1.86 10.47
CA SER A 25 -2.63 1.69 9.14
C SER A 25 -1.47 0.71 9.17
N PHE A 26 -1.22 0.09 8.02
CA PHE A 26 -0.04 -0.74 7.78
C PHE A 26 1.02 0.06 7.04
N PHE A 27 2.29 -0.16 7.36
CA PHE A 27 3.43 0.38 6.61
C PHE A 27 4.63 -0.57 6.67
N GLY A 28 5.52 -0.44 5.67
CA GLY A 28 6.67 -1.33 5.52
C GLY A 28 6.35 -2.70 4.89
N GLU A 29 5.09 -2.97 4.61
CA GLU A 29 4.60 -4.21 3.99
C GLU A 29 5.14 -4.42 2.57
N MET A 30 5.34 -3.33 1.82
CA MET A 30 5.78 -3.39 0.42
C MET A 30 7.14 -4.06 0.27
N SER A 31 8.09 -3.77 1.15
CA SER A 31 9.41 -4.39 1.13
C SER A 31 9.36 -5.89 1.45
N LEU A 32 8.43 -6.33 2.29
CA LEU A 32 8.23 -7.74 2.60
C LEU A 32 7.54 -8.48 1.45
N LEU A 33 6.53 -7.87 0.83
CA LEU A 33 5.81 -8.45 -0.31
C LEU A 33 6.71 -8.62 -1.55
N GLU A 34 7.65 -7.70 -1.76
CA GLU A 34 8.48 -7.66 -2.97
C GLU A 34 9.94 -8.06 -2.72
N SER A 35 10.31 -8.40 -1.47
CA SER A 35 11.70 -8.70 -1.07
C SER A 35 12.68 -7.61 -1.51
N LYS A 36 12.31 -6.35 -1.30
CA LYS A 36 13.07 -5.16 -1.67
C LYS A 36 13.46 -4.33 -0.44
N PRO A 37 14.46 -3.45 -0.55
CA PRO A 37 14.75 -2.46 0.48
C PRO A 37 13.56 -1.55 0.77
N ARG A 38 13.56 -0.93 1.96
CA ARG A 38 12.57 0.09 2.32
C ARG A 38 12.61 1.26 1.34
N SER A 39 11.45 1.67 0.82
CA SER A 39 11.31 2.71 -0.21
C SER A 39 10.96 4.09 0.35
N ALA A 40 10.63 4.17 1.64
CA ALA A 40 10.22 5.40 2.30
C ALA A 40 10.69 5.43 3.76
N THR A 41 10.71 6.62 4.34
CA THR A 41 10.90 6.88 5.76
C THR A 41 9.54 7.12 6.41
N ILE A 42 9.36 6.58 7.61
CA ILE A 42 8.17 6.82 8.42
C ILE A 42 8.54 7.76 9.55
N ILE A 43 7.80 8.86 9.65
CA ILE A 43 8.04 9.93 10.61
C ILE A 43 6.83 10.04 11.53
N ALA A 44 7.03 9.99 12.85
CA ALA A 44 5.96 10.24 13.81
C ALA A 44 5.52 11.71 13.71
N CYS A 45 4.21 11.95 13.54
CA CYS A 45 3.64 13.30 13.42
C CYS A 45 2.51 13.58 14.43
N SER A 46 2.43 12.80 15.49
CA SER A 46 1.65 13.07 16.71
C SER A 46 2.51 12.88 17.95
N ASP A 47 2.07 13.44 19.08
CA ASP A 47 2.84 13.46 20.35
C ASP A 47 3.19 12.05 20.85
N GLU A 48 2.31 11.09 20.55
CA GLU A 48 2.53 9.69 20.91
C GLU A 48 2.23 8.81 19.69
N VAL A 49 3.21 7.99 19.31
CA VAL A 49 3.05 6.97 18.27
C VAL A 49 3.47 5.61 18.83
N THR A 50 2.55 4.65 18.79
CA THR A 50 2.80 3.26 19.14
C THR A 50 2.63 2.40 17.89
N VAL A 51 3.62 1.55 17.60
CA VAL A 51 3.59 0.62 16.48
C VAL A 51 3.73 -0.81 16.97
N LEU A 52 3.10 -1.75 16.27
CA LEU A 52 3.32 -3.18 16.44
C LEU A 52 4.25 -3.62 15.30
N GLU A 53 5.43 -4.09 15.68
CA GLU A 53 6.37 -4.68 14.72
C GLU A 53 6.00 -6.13 14.44
N VAL A 54 6.01 -6.49 13.16
CA VAL A 54 5.79 -7.86 12.69
C VAL A 54 7.03 -8.28 11.91
N SER A 55 7.66 -9.39 12.31
CA SER A 55 8.82 -9.95 11.60
C SER A 55 8.42 -10.46 10.21
N GLU A 56 9.39 -10.63 9.32
CA GLU A 56 9.16 -11.19 7.98
C GLU A 56 8.52 -12.58 8.05
N THR A 57 9.00 -13.43 8.96
CA THR A 57 8.48 -14.79 9.15
C THR A 57 7.03 -14.77 9.66
N ASP A 58 6.73 -13.89 10.63
CA ASP A 58 5.40 -13.77 11.19
C ASP A 58 4.43 -13.10 10.20
N PHE A 59 4.94 -12.20 9.35
CA PHE A 59 4.12 -11.55 8.32
C PHE A 59 3.55 -12.57 7.33
N SER A 60 4.39 -13.47 6.81
CA SER A 60 3.93 -14.51 5.90
C SER A 60 2.90 -15.44 6.55
N LYS A 61 3.13 -15.82 7.81
CA LYS A 61 2.20 -16.62 8.60
C LYS A 61 0.87 -15.88 8.86
N LEU A 62 0.97 -14.61 9.23
CA LEU A 62 -0.19 -13.75 9.47
C LEU A 62 -1.11 -13.64 8.24
N LEU A 63 -0.51 -13.51 7.05
CA LEU A 63 -1.26 -13.43 5.79
C LEU A 63 -2.02 -14.72 5.47
N LEU A 64 -1.48 -15.88 5.87
CA LEU A 64 -2.12 -17.17 5.62
C LEU A 64 -3.19 -17.51 6.67
N GLU A 65 -2.97 -17.14 7.94
CA GLU A 65 -3.80 -17.56 9.05
C GLU A 65 -4.90 -16.54 9.44
N ALA A 66 -4.70 -15.26 9.11
CA ALA A 66 -5.58 -14.18 9.53
C ALA A 66 -6.23 -13.44 8.33
N ALA A 67 -7.22 -14.09 7.70
CA ALA A 67 -7.91 -13.55 6.52
C ALA A 67 -8.44 -12.11 6.70
N SER A 68 -8.89 -11.74 7.92
CA SER A 68 -9.36 -10.38 8.20
C SER A 68 -8.24 -9.34 8.15
N ILE A 69 -7.04 -9.68 8.58
CA ILE A 69 -5.86 -8.80 8.53
C ILE A 69 -5.38 -8.67 7.09
N THR A 70 -5.29 -9.79 6.38
CA THR A 70 -4.91 -9.83 4.96
C THR A 70 -5.89 -9.03 4.10
N TYR A 71 -7.18 -9.15 4.37
CA TYR A 71 -8.20 -8.34 3.71
C TYR A 71 -8.04 -6.84 3.98
N ARG A 72 -7.77 -6.45 5.24
CA ARG A 72 -7.49 -5.04 5.58
C ARG A 72 -6.24 -4.51 4.90
N LEU A 73 -5.20 -5.32 4.79
CA LEU A 73 -3.98 -4.96 4.06
C LEU A 73 -4.30 -4.74 2.57
N LEU A 74 -5.07 -5.64 1.96
CA LEU A 74 -5.51 -5.54 0.58
C LEU A 74 -6.28 -4.24 0.32
N LEU A 75 -7.25 -3.93 1.19
CA LEU A 75 -8.00 -2.66 1.13
C LEU A 75 -7.10 -1.44 1.29
N THR A 76 -6.13 -1.51 2.20
CA THR A 76 -5.18 -0.41 2.45
C THR A 76 -4.35 -0.12 1.20
N LEU A 77 -3.77 -1.15 0.58
CA LEU A 77 -3.00 -0.99 -0.67
C LEU A 77 -3.86 -0.46 -1.81
N ASN A 78 -5.07 -0.99 -1.96
CA ASN A 78 -6.02 -0.53 -2.98
C ASN A 78 -6.42 0.94 -2.78
N ASN A 79 -6.68 1.37 -1.56
CA ASN A 79 -7.03 2.76 -1.25
C ASN A 79 -5.85 3.71 -1.47
N ARG A 80 -4.64 3.32 -1.08
CA ARG A 80 -3.43 4.11 -1.35
C ARG A 80 -3.20 4.28 -2.84
N LEU A 81 -3.40 3.23 -3.61
CA LEU A 81 -3.26 3.26 -5.06
C LEU A 81 -4.27 4.21 -5.69
N ASN A 82 -5.54 4.16 -5.29
CA ASN A 82 -6.57 5.09 -5.76
C ASN A 82 -6.24 6.54 -5.39
N ASN A 83 -5.85 6.80 -4.15
CA ASN A 83 -5.45 8.13 -3.69
C ASN A 83 -4.25 8.68 -4.47
N MET A 84 -3.30 7.82 -4.85
CA MET A 84 -2.16 8.22 -5.65
C MET A 84 -2.56 8.53 -7.09
N LEU A 85 -3.47 7.74 -7.68
CA LEU A 85 -4.02 8.01 -9.01
C LEU A 85 -4.73 9.37 -9.10
N ASP A 86 -5.33 9.84 -8.02
CA ASP A 86 -5.99 11.14 -7.97
C ASP A 86 -5.01 12.31 -7.81
N ARG A 87 -3.76 12.04 -7.42
CA ARG A 87 -2.69 13.04 -7.27
C ARG A 87 -1.84 13.23 -8.52
N ILE A 88 -1.82 12.24 -9.41
CA ILE A 88 -1.04 12.31 -10.65
C ILE A 88 -1.75 13.22 -11.65
N GLU A 89 -1.01 14.21 -12.15
CA GLU A 89 -1.53 15.17 -13.14
C GLU A 89 -2.07 14.47 -14.40
N PRO A 90 -3.15 15.01 -15.01
CA PRO A 90 -3.87 14.34 -16.10
C PRO A 90 -3.11 14.19 -17.41
N ASP A 91 -1.91 14.77 -17.56
CA ASP A 91 -1.16 14.76 -18.81
C ASP A 91 -0.67 13.37 -19.22
N ASP A 92 -0.52 12.44 -18.26
CA ASP A 92 -0.36 11.02 -18.59
C ASP A 92 -1.68 10.24 -18.49
N LYS A 93 -2.67 10.68 -19.29
CA LYS A 93 -4.02 10.07 -19.36
C LYS A 93 -3.99 8.58 -19.63
N ARG A 94 -2.95 8.04 -20.29
CA ARG A 94 -2.80 6.61 -20.60
C ARG A 94 -2.51 5.79 -19.34
N PHE A 95 -1.71 6.33 -18.44
CA PHE A 95 -1.31 5.66 -17.21
C PHE A 95 -2.48 5.61 -16.23
N VAL A 96 -3.09 6.75 -15.92
CA VAL A 96 -4.26 6.87 -15.04
C VAL A 96 -5.43 6.03 -15.56
N PHE A 97 -5.69 6.06 -16.87
CA PHE A 97 -6.76 5.29 -17.50
C PHE A 97 -6.57 3.77 -17.35
N LYS A 98 -5.33 3.28 -17.47
CA LYS A 98 -5.02 1.86 -17.31
C LYS A 98 -5.38 1.35 -15.91
N TYR A 99 -5.12 2.14 -14.87
CA TYR A 99 -5.40 1.75 -13.49
C TYR A 99 -6.86 2.01 -13.09
N LYS A 100 -7.43 3.18 -13.37
CA LYS A 100 -8.82 3.51 -13.01
C LYS A 100 -9.86 2.59 -13.66
N LYS A 101 -9.56 1.99 -14.81
CA LYS A 101 -10.44 1.02 -15.47
C LYS A 101 -10.16 -0.45 -15.15
N ASN A 102 -9.16 -0.73 -14.32
CA ASN A 102 -8.91 -2.11 -13.94
C ASN A 102 -10.01 -2.62 -12.98
N PRO A 103 -10.80 -3.64 -13.39
CA PRO A 103 -11.91 -4.15 -12.59
C PRO A 103 -11.49 -4.72 -11.23
N ILE A 104 -10.21 -5.09 -11.07
CA ILE A 104 -9.65 -5.59 -9.80
C ILE A 104 -9.91 -4.60 -8.67
N TYR A 105 -9.68 -3.29 -8.88
CA TYR A 105 -9.84 -2.27 -7.84
C TYR A 105 -11.28 -2.13 -7.37
N THR A 106 -12.22 -2.11 -8.31
CA THR A 106 -13.65 -2.02 -7.98
C THR A 106 -14.18 -3.31 -7.34
N THR A 107 -13.64 -4.46 -7.73
CA THR A 107 -13.98 -5.76 -7.14
C THR A 107 -13.51 -5.83 -5.69
N ILE A 108 -12.27 -5.42 -5.40
CA ILE A 108 -11.73 -5.38 -4.04
C ILE A 108 -12.58 -4.48 -3.13
N GLN A 109 -12.97 -3.29 -3.60
CA GLN A 109 -13.79 -2.35 -2.82
C GLN A 109 -15.20 -2.87 -2.50
N LYS A 110 -15.74 -3.72 -3.34
CA LYS A 110 -17.10 -4.28 -3.18
C LYS A 110 -17.11 -5.65 -2.49
N MET A 111 -15.96 -6.28 -2.35
CA MET A 111 -15.82 -7.57 -1.68
C MET A 111 -16.02 -7.41 -0.19
N ASP A 112 -16.71 -8.31 0.45
CA ASP A 112 -16.76 -8.42 1.91
C ASP A 112 -15.70 -9.40 2.45
N VAL A 113 -15.45 -9.33 3.75
CA VAL A 113 -14.44 -10.17 4.40
C VAL A 113 -14.73 -11.67 4.30
N ARG A 114 -16.00 -12.08 4.23
CA ARG A 114 -16.39 -13.50 4.12
C ARG A 114 -16.09 -14.06 2.75
N THR A 115 -16.42 -13.28 1.72
CA THR A 115 -16.09 -13.61 0.34
C THR A 115 -14.58 -13.70 0.15
N PHE A 116 -13.83 -12.75 0.72
CA PHE A 116 -12.37 -12.77 0.72
C PHE A 116 -11.80 -14.01 1.42
N ASP A 117 -12.28 -14.33 2.63
CA ASP A 117 -11.85 -15.52 3.39
C ASP A 117 -12.06 -16.82 2.60
N SER A 118 -13.19 -16.92 1.90
CA SER A 118 -13.48 -18.07 1.03
C SER A 118 -12.47 -18.19 -0.12
N ILE A 119 -12.10 -17.06 -0.75
CA ILE A 119 -11.09 -17.03 -1.81
C ILE A 119 -9.71 -17.38 -1.26
N ALA A 120 -9.33 -16.79 -0.13
CA ALA A 120 -8.02 -16.99 0.48
C ALA A 120 -7.78 -18.45 0.92
N LYS A 121 -8.82 -19.11 1.41
CA LYS A 121 -8.76 -20.54 1.77
C LYS A 121 -8.67 -21.45 0.54
N LYS A 122 -9.30 -21.06 -0.56
CA LYS A 122 -9.32 -21.85 -1.79
C LYS A 122 -8.04 -21.70 -2.60
N ASP A 123 -7.49 -20.50 -2.64
CA ASP A 123 -6.32 -20.14 -3.44
C ASP A 123 -5.49 -19.06 -2.72
N PRO A 124 -4.67 -19.46 -1.72
CA PRO A 124 -3.82 -18.51 -1.00
C PRO A 124 -2.73 -17.89 -1.89
N ASP A 125 -2.26 -18.59 -2.90
CA ASP A 125 -1.26 -18.07 -3.84
C ASP A 125 -1.83 -16.91 -4.66
N TYR A 126 -3.08 -17.00 -5.07
CA TYR A 126 -3.77 -15.90 -5.75
C TYR A 126 -3.82 -14.64 -4.89
N VAL A 127 -4.11 -14.76 -3.60
CA VAL A 127 -4.14 -13.62 -2.67
C VAL A 127 -2.76 -13.00 -2.53
N TRP A 128 -1.72 -13.82 -2.43
CA TRP A 128 -0.34 -13.36 -2.37
C TRP A 128 0.05 -12.58 -3.63
N GLU A 129 -0.24 -13.12 -4.80
CA GLU A 129 0.04 -12.45 -6.08
C GLU A 129 -0.76 -11.16 -6.25
N LEU A 130 -1.99 -11.11 -5.74
CA LEU A 130 -2.80 -9.90 -5.75
C LEU A 130 -2.19 -8.80 -4.87
N LEU A 131 -1.72 -9.13 -3.67
CA LEU A 131 -1.02 -8.19 -2.78
C LEU A 131 0.26 -7.66 -3.43
N LYS A 132 1.07 -8.52 -4.04
CA LYS A 132 2.26 -8.12 -4.78
C LYS A 132 1.94 -7.20 -5.95
N TYR A 133 0.89 -7.52 -6.70
CA TYR A 133 0.46 -6.69 -7.82
C TYR A 133 0.06 -5.28 -7.38
N LEU A 134 -0.70 -5.15 -6.29
CA LEU A 134 -1.07 -3.83 -5.74
C LEU A 134 0.14 -3.08 -5.21
N SER A 135 1.04 -3.76 -4.49
CA SER A 135 2.29 -3.19 -3.97
C SER A 135 3.15 -2.63 -5.10
N SER A 136 3.42 -3.45 -6.11
CA SER A 136 4.24 -3.07 -7.27
C SER A 136 3.60 -1.93 -8.09
N SER A 137 2.29 -1.94 -8.21
CA SER A 137 1.55 -0.87 -8.87
C SER A 137 1.66 0.45 -8.10
N LEU A 138 1.55 0.42 -6.78
CA LEU A 138 1.69 1.58 -5.91
C LEU A 138 3.12 2.14 -5.96
N GLU A 139 4.14 1.27 -5.91
CA GLU A 139 5.54 1.69 -6.05
C GLU A 139 5.78 2.45 -7.36
N LYS A 140 5.24 1.92 -8.46
CA LYS A 140 5.36 2.56 -9.77
C LYS A 140 4.68 3.92 -9.82
N LEU A 141 3.49 4.04 -9.24
CA LEU A 141 2.77 5.32 -9.13
C LEU A 141 3.51 6.34 -8.26
N ASN A 142 4.10 5.89 -7.15
CA ASN A 142 4.90 6.74 -6.29
C ASN A 142 6.11 7.32 -7.05
N ARG A 143 6.82 6.51 -7.82
CA ARG A 143 7.94 6.98 -8.66
C ARG A 143 7.49 7.99 -9.71
N GLU A 144 6.38 7.75 -10.36
CA GLU A 144 5.80 8.66 -11.35
C GLU A 144 5.44 10.01 -10.70
N TYR A 145 4.76 9.98 -9.57
CA TYR A 145 4.41 11.19 -8.82
C TYR A 145 5.64 12.01 -8.43
N ILE A 146 6.71 11.33 -7.99
CA ILE A 146 7.97 11.99 -7.62
C ILE A 146 8.59 12.66 -8.85
N SER A 147 8.64 11.95 -9.98
CA SER A 147 9.24 12.50 -11.22
C SER A 147 8.53 13.76 -11.69
N GLN A 148 7.21 13.84 -11.54
CA GLN A 148 6.42 15.03 -11.88
C GLN A 148 6.67 16.22 -10.93
N LYS A 149 7.06 15.97 -9.67
CA LYS A 149 7.35 17.02 -8.68
C LYS A 149 8.79 17.55 -8.73
N SER A 150 9.67 16.86 -9.44
CA SER A 150 11.10 17.19 -9.52
C SER A 150 11.44 18.10 -10.73
N ILE A 151 10.43 18.53 -11.47
CA ILE A 151 10.52 19.51 -12.58
C ILE A 151 10.04 20.88 -12.08
#